data_af5dae77f804b8d21e9bd1f519ff3699
#
_entry.id   af5dae77f804b8d21e9bd1f519ff3699
#
_cell.length_a   1.000
_cell.length_b   1.000
_cell.length_c   1.000
_cell.angle_alpha   90.00
_cell.angle_beta   90.00
_cell.angle_gamma   90.00
#
_symmetry.space_group_name_H-M   'P 1'
#
loop_
_entity.id
_entity.type
_entity.pdbx_description
1 polymer ?
#
loop_
_entity_poly.entity_id
_entity_poly.type
_entity_poly.pdbx_seq_one_letter_code
_entity_poly.pdbx_strand_id
1 'polypeptide(L)'
;MTTRGFSVSHADGVPFERGLRSFFEYRDLGIKAATDGRVVAHVIRAAAGAGFSSRPHRHETSFQLVCVLQGWIEFEYEGQGVVRLLAGSCVHQPPGIRHRELGHSADVEMLEIVMPGDFLTEEVAAVDDDVRAAAVIRAPTD
;
A
#
# COMPACT_ATOMS: atom_id res chain seq x y z
N MET A 1 3.54 -34.97 -10.33
CA MET A 1 4.73 -34.19 -9.93
C MET A 1 4.43 -32.69 -9.98
N THR A 2 4.75 -31.96 -8.91
CA THR A 2 4.49 -30.53 -8.83
C THR A 2 5.69 -29.77 -9.38
N THR A 3 5.43 -28.80 -10.28
CA THR A 3 6.47 -27.87 -10.71
C THR A 3 6.80 -26.91 -9.58
N ARG A 4 8.08 -26.81 -9.24
CA ARG A 4 8.53 -25.95 -8.16
C ARG A 4 8.17 -24.49 -8.48
N GLY A 5 7.58 -23.81 -7.50
CA GLY A 5 7.20 -22.41 -7.64
C GLY A 5 5.88 -22.18 -8.37
N PHE A 6 5.30 -23.21 -8.96
CA PHE A 6 4.00 -23.07 -9.59
C PHE A 6 2.91 -23.02 -8.50
N SER A 7 2.00 -22.04 -8.58
CA SER A 7 0.88 -21.95 -7.67
C SER A 7 -0.31 -21.30 -8.35
N VAL A 8 -1.50 -21.61 -7.84
CA VAL A 8 -2.74 -20.98 -8.28
C VAL A 8 -3.54 -20.62 -7.05
N SER A 9 -4.09 -19.42 -7.01
CA SER A 9 -4.99 -18.99 -5.94
C SER A 9 -6.32 -18.58 -6.53
N HIS A 10 -7.41 -19.12 -5.97
CA HIS A 10 -8.76 -18.79 -6.40
C HIS A 10 -9.43 -17.91 -5.36
N ALA A 11 -10.26 -16.96 -5.82
CA ALA A 11 -10.85 -15.96 -4.94
C ALA A 11 -11.73 -16.58 -3.84
N ASP A 12 -12.39 -17.68 -4.13
CA ASP A 12 -13.26 -18.34 -3.16
C ASP A 12 -12.52 -19.31 -2.23
N GLY A 13 -11.23 -19.48 -2.43
CA GLY A 13 -10.44 -20.42 -1.62
C GLY A 13 -9.69 -19.80 -0.46
N VAL A 14 -9.58 -18.47 -0.41
CA VAL A 14 -8.76 -17.79 0.58
C VAL A 14 -9.52 -16.58 1.13
N PRO A 15 -9.79 -16.54 2.45
CA PRO A 15 -10.50 -15.41 3.04
C PRO A 15 -9.60 -14.19 3.15
N PHE A 16 -10.22 -13.01 3.28
CA PHE A 16 -9.51 -11.80 3.66
C PHE A 16 -9.24 -11.83 5.16
N GLU A 17 -8.09 -11.31 5.55
CA GLU A 17 -7.67 -11.25 6.94
C GLU A 17 -7.14 -9.86 7.27
N ARG A 18 -7.16 -9.50 8.55
CA ARG A 18 -6.55 -8.26 9.02
C ARG A 18 -5.05 -8.33 8.79
N GLY A 19 -4.46 -7.17 8.47
CA GLY A 19 -3.03 -7.10 8.19
C GLY A 19 -2.40 -5.86 8.76
N LEU A 20 -1.43 -5.31 8.03
CA LEU A 20 -0.62 -4.19 8.47
C LEU A 20 -1.45 -2.96 8.84
N ARG A 21 -2.48 -2.66 8.06
CA ARG A 21 -3.35 -1.50 8.30
C ARG A 21 -4.68 -1.97 8.88
N SER A 22 -5.09 -1.36 10.00
CA SER A 22 -6.32 -1.76 10.67
C SER A 22 -7.58 -1.46 9.85
N PHE A 23 -7.49 -0.51 8.90
CA PHE A 23 -8.62 -0.16 8.04
C PHE A 23 -8.69 -0.99 6.75
N PHE A 24 -7.76 -1.93 6.56
CA PHE A 24 -7.71 -2.80 5.39
C PHE A 24 -7.74 -4.27 5.80
N GLU A 25 -8.24 -5.08 4.88
CA GLU A 25 -8.15 -6.53 4.93
C GLU A 25 -7.37 -7.02 3.71
N TYR A 26 -6.68 -8.13 3.87
CA TYR A 26 -5.74 -8.64 2.89
C TYR A 26 -6.05 -10.09 2.55
N ARG A 27 -6.07 -10.40 1.26
CA ARG A 27 -6.16 -11.78 0.78
C ARG A 27 -4.85 -12.15 0.12
N ASP A 28 -4.10 -13.04 0.76
CA ASP A 28 -2.82 -13.52 0.24
C ASP A 28 -3.05 -14.34 -1.03
N LEU A 29 -2.24 -14.08 -2.06
CA LEU A 29 -2.35 -14.80 -3.33
C LEU A 29 -1.39 -15.98 -3.40
N GLY A 30 -0.66 -16.31 -2.31
CA GLY A 30 0.23 -17.47 -2.27
C GLY A 30 1.57 -17.25 -2.93
N ILE A 31 1.88 -16.03 -3.35
CA ILE A 31 3.10 -15.76 -4.10
C ILE A 31 4.32 -15.77 -3.19
N LYS A 32 4.19 -15.33 -1.94
CA LYS A 32 5.30 -15.36 -1.00
C LYS A 32 5.79 -16.80 -0.78
N ALA A 33 4.87 -17.73 -0.57
CA ALA A 33 5.23 -19.14 -0.42
C ALA A 33 5.83 -19.71 -1.70
N ALA A 34 5.26 -19.35 -2.86
CA ALA A 34 5.73 -19.86 -4.15
C ALA A 34 7.12 -19.34 -4.54
N THR A 35 7.55 -18.20 -3.95
CA THR A 35 8.81 -17.54 -4.30
C THR A 35 9.83 -17.59 -3.17
N ASP A 36 9.64 -18.45 -2.17
CA ASP A 36 10.54 -18.54 -1.01
C ASP A 36 10.75 -17.18 -0.35
N GLY A 37 9.66 -16.42 -0.18
CA GLY A 37 9.69 -15.13 0.53
C GLY A 37 10.11 -13.95 -0.30
N ARG A 38 10.40 -14.12 -1.59
CA ARG A 38 10.93 -13.02 -2.40
C ARG A 38 9.87 -11.98 -2.76
N VAL A 39 8.62 -12.42 -3.00
CA VAL A 39 7.57 -11.54 -3.49
C VAL A 39 6.31 -11.73 -2.66
N VAL A 40 5.72 -10.64 -2.19
CA VAL A 40 4.36 -10.66 -1.65
C VAL A 40 3.42 -10.13 -2.72
N ALA A 41 2.30 -10.83 -2.91
CA ALA A 41 1.21 -10.32 -3.74
C ALA A 41 -0.10 -10.61 -2.99
N HIS A 42 -0.92 -9.56 -2.84
CA HIS A 42 -2.20 -9.72 -2.17
C HIS A 42 -3.22 -8.74 -2.72
N VAL A 43 -4.49 -9.07 -2.52
CA VAL A 43 -5.59 -8.16 -2.80
C VAL A 43 -5.97 -7.50 -1.48
N ILE A 44 -6.12 -6.19 -1.51
CA ILE A 44 -6.45 -5.36 -0.36
C ILE A 44 -7.85 -4.79 -0.56
N ARG A 45 -8.66 -4.83 0.48
CA ARG A 45 -9.96 -4.17 0.47
C ARG A 45 -10.19 -3.42 1.78
N ALA A 46 -11.17 -2.52 1.79
CA ALA A 46 -11.55 -1.82 3.00
C ALA A 46 -12.12 -2.81 4.03
N ALA A 47 -11.72 -2.64 5.29
CA ALA A 47 -12.26 -3.44 6.38
C ALA A 47 -13.58 -2.82 6.84
N ALA A 48 -14.64 -3.61 6.88
CA ALA A 48 -15.98 -3.15 7.25
C ALA A 48 -15.98 -2.65 8.70
N GLY A 49 -16.53 -1.46 8.92
CA GLY A 49 -16.68 -0.88 10.24
C GLY A 49 -15.38 -0.37 10.88
N ALA A 50 -14.25 -0.47 10.19
CA ALA A 50 -12.99 0.03 10.73
C ALA A 50 -12.89 1.54 10.53
N GLY A 51 -12.34 2.24 11.52
CA GLY A 51 -12.00 3.64 11.37
C GLY A 51 -10.82 3.80 10.43
N PHE A 52 -10.72 4.96 9.80
CA PHE A 52 -9.60 5.26 8.91
C PHE A 52 -8.60 6.16 9.65
N SER A 53 -7.34 5.71 9.71
CA SER A 53 -6.28 6.50 10.29
C SER A 53 -4.96 6.08 9.64
N SER A 54 -4.30 7.01 8.98
CA SER A 54 -3.05 6.74 8.32
C SER A 54 -2.01 7.79 8.68
N ARG A 55 -0.82 7.33 9.03
CA ARG A 55 0.31 8.18 9.34
C ARG A 55 1.35 8.11 8.25
N PRO A 56 2.11 9.18 8.05
CA PRO A 56 3.20 9.14 7.10
C PRO A 56 4.16 8.00 7.43
N HIS A 57 4.55 7.24 6.42
CA HIS A 57 5.43 6.09 6.58
C HIS A 57 6.15 5.81 5.28
N ARG A 58 7.12 4.90 5.34
CA ARG A 58 7.84 4.40 4.17
C ARG A 58 8.13 2.92 4.36
N HIS A 59 8.37 2.25 3.25
CA HIS A 59 8.68 0.82 3.25
C HIS A 59 10.08 0.57 2.73
N GLU A 60 10.79 -0.35 3.37
CA GLU A 60 12.11 -0.77 2.91
C GLU A 60 11.90 -1.88 1.89
N THR A 61 11.74 -1.47 0.64
CA THR A 61 11.44 -2.38 -0.46
C THR A 61 12.46 -2.23 -1.57
N SER A 62 12.54 -3.23 -2.44
CA SER A 62 13.25 -3.09 -3.73
C SER A 62 12.26 -2.84 -4.86
N PHE A 63 10.99 -3.17 -4.64
CA PHE A 63 9.93 -2.94 -5.63
C PHE A 63 8.58 -2.93 -4.93
N GLN A 64 7.71 -1.99 -5.30
CA GLN A 64 6.34 -1.98 -4.82
C GLN A 64 5.42 -1.37 -5.86
N LEU A 65 4.31 -2.05 -6.11
CA LEU A 65 3.31 -1.67 -7.09
C LEU A 65 1.94 -1.80 -6.47
N VAL A 66 1.07 -0.81 -6.70
CA VAL A 66 -0.35 -0.88 -6.32
C VAL A 66 -1.19 -0.59 -7.54
N CYS A 67 -2.11 -1.51 -7.85
CA CYS A 67 -3.08 -1.34 -8.93
C CYS A 67 -4.49 -1.38 -8.36
N VAL A 68 -5.29 -0.35 -8.62
CA VAL A 68 -6.67 -0.30 -8.16
C VAL A 68 -7.54 -1.14 -9.10
N LEU A 69 -8.27 -2.08 -8.53
CA LEU A 69 -9.17 -2.98 -9.27
C LEU A 69 -10.60 -2.48 -9.23
N GLN A 70 -11.00 -1.81 -8.15
CA GLN A 70 -12.37 -1.34 -7.94
C GLN A 70 -12.35 -0.15 -6.99
N GLY A 71 -13.25 0.80 -7.18
CA GLY A 71 -13.34 1.98 -6.34
C GLY A 71 -12.20 2.96 -6.55
N TRP A 72 -11.81 3.64 -5.49
CA TRP A 72 -10.73 4.62 -5.56
C TRP A 72 -10.01 4.72 -4.23
N ILE A 73 -8.75 5.24 -4.29
CA ILE A 73 -7.95 5.55 -3.11
C ILE A 73 -7.12 6.80 -3.40
N GLU A 74 -6.91 7.60 -2.35
CA GLU A 74 -6.02 8.75 -2.42
C GLU A 74 -4.82 8.55 -1.53
N PHE A 75 -3.66 8.86 -2.06
CA PHE A 75 -2.40 8.87 -1.33
C PHE A 75 -1.78 10.27 -1.39
N GLU A 76 -0.99 10.58 -0.39
CA GLU A 76 -0.04 11.69 -0.47
C GLU A 76 1.35 11.08 -0.58
N TYR A 77 2.11 11.48 -1.61
CA TYR A 77 3.44 10.96 -1.88
C TYR A 77 4.48 12.06 -1.79
N GLU A 78 5.62 11.73 -1.22
CA GLU A 78 6.77 12.60 -1.12
C GLU A 78 7.11 13.22 -2.48
N GLY A 79 7.13 14.57 -2.52
CA GLY A 79 7.46 15.30 -3.74
C GLY A 79 6.41 15.32 -4.83
N GLN A 80 5.28 14.62 -4.64
CA GLN A 80 4.25 14.48 -5.68
C GLN A 80 2.90 15.08 -5.28
N GLY A 81 2.69 15.34 -3.99
CA GLY A 81 1.40 15.82 -3.51
C GLY A 81 0.36 14.70 -3.45
N VAL A 82 -0.88 15.08 -3.60
CA VAL A 82 -2.01 14.15 -3.51
C VAL A 82 -2.28 13.50 -4.86
N VAL A 83 -2.38 12.18 -4.85
CA VAL A 83 -2.66 11.40 -6.05
C VAL A 83 -3.90 10.54 -5.79
N ARG A 84 -4.90 10.68 -6.65
CA ARG A 84 -6.11 9.83 -6.60
C ARG A 84 -5.99 8.74 -7.64
N LEU A 85 -6.14 7.50 -7.22
CA LEU A 85 -6.10 6.33 -8.09
C LEU A 85 -7.52 5.79 -8.23
N LEU A 86 -7.98 5.66 -9.47
CA LEU A 86 -9.27 5.07 -9.80
C LEU A 86 -9.06 3.64 -10.29
N ALA A 87 -10.16 2.90 -10.45
CA ALA A 87 -10.07 1.54 -11.02
C ALA A 87 -9.32 1.58 -12.35
N GLY A 88 -8.32 0.70 -12.48
CA GLY A 88 -7.43 0.66 -13.64
C GLY A 88 -6.15 1.48 -13.47
N SER A 89 -6.06 2.33 -12.44
CA SER A 89 -4.85 3.09 -12.17
C SER A 89 -3.83 2.26 -11.43
N CYS A 90 -2.56 2.52 -11.71
CA CYS A 90 -1.45 1.79 -11.12
C CYS A 90 -0.37 2.79 -10.71
N VAL A 91 0.23 2.56 -9.53
CA VAL A 91 1.33 3.39 -9.06
C VAL A 91 2.53 2.51 -8.72
N HIS A 92 3.70 2.95 -9.15
CA HIS A 92 4.97 2.40 -8.68
C HIS A 92 5.45 3.25 -7.51
N GLN A 93 5.64 2.61 -6.37
CA GLN A 93 6.15 3.28 -5.18
C GLN A 93 7.64 2.99 -5.07
N PRO A 94 8.52 3.97 -5.40
CA PRO A 94 9.97 3.74 -5.32
C PRO A 94 10.40 3.35 -3.91
N PRO A 95 11.50 2.62 -3.76
CA PRO A 95 11.98 2.23 -2.43
C PRO A 95 12.14 3.44 -1.51
N GLY A 96 11.55 3.33 -0.32
CA GLY A 96 11.69 4.34 0.71
C GLY A 96 10.87 5.60 0.53
N ILE A 97 10.05 5.72 -0.51
CA ILE A 97 9.22 6.91 -0.69
C ILE A 97 8.27 7.07 0.48
N ARG A 98 8.26 8.27 1.06
CA ARG A 98 7.35 8.58 2.16
C ARG A 98 5.96 8.85 1.61
N HIS A 99 4.96 8.31 2.28
CA HIS A 99 3.58 8.45 1.83
C HIS A 99 2.60 8.18 2.96
N ARG A 100 1.35 8.47 2.71
CA ARG A 100 0.23 8.05 3.57
C ARG A 100 -1.03 7.93 2.75
N GLU A 101 -1.95 7.11 3.23
CA GLU A 101 -3.30 7.03 2.68
C GLU A 101 -4.13 8.19 3.21
N LEU A 102 -4.90 8.84 2.34
CA LEU A 102 -5.75 9.96 2.72
C LEU A 102 -7.23 9.59 2.78
N GLY A 103 -7.67 8.65 1.98
CA GLY A 103 -9.05 8.22 1.94
C GLY A 103 -9.27 7.21 0.83
N HIS A 104 -10.41 6.55 0.87
CA HIS A 104 -10.75 5.54 -0.12
C HIS A 104 -12.25 5.32 -0.16
N SER A 105 -12.75 4.74 -1.26
CA SER A 105 -14.15 4.32 -1.34
C SER A 105 -14.38 3.10 -0.47
N ALA A 106 -15.66 2.90 -0.08
CA ALA A 106 -16.02 1.76 0.74
C ALA A 106 -15.80 0.44 0.02
N ASP A 107 -15.86 0.45 -1.30
CA ASP A 107 -15.71 -0.74 -2.14
C ASP A 107 -14.33 -0.90 -2.74
N VAL A 108 -13.32 -0.16 -2.26
CA VAL A 108 -12.00 -0.20 -2.84
C VAL A 108 -11.41 -1.61 -2.80
N GLU A 109 -10.84 -2.02 -3.93
CA GLU A 109 -10.00 -3.21 -4.02
C GLU A 109 -8.76 -2.90 -4.82
N MET A 110 -7.63 -3.39 -4.34
CA MET A 110 -6.32 -3.12 -4.94
C MET A 110 -5.51 -4.40 -4.99
N LEU A 111 -4.70 -4.54 -6.02
CA LEU A 111 -3.63 -5.54 -6.06
C LEU A 111 -2.34 -4.85 -5.64
N GLU A 112 -1.64 -5.41 -4.68
CA GLU A 112 -0.33 -4.92 -4.26
C GLU A 112 0.71 -6.01 -4.46
N ILE A 113 1.86 -5.63 -5.03
CA ILE A 113 3.01 -6.52 -5.22
C ILE A 113 4.21 -5.83 -4.58
N VAL A 114 4.91 -6.53 -3.68
CA VAL A 114 6.03 -5.98 -2.92
C VAL A 114 7.19 -6.96 -2.90
N MET A 115 8.41 -6.44 -3.02
CA MET A 115 9.66 -7.20 -2.85
C MET A 115 10.58 -6.42 -1.92
N PRO A 116 11.27 -7.08 -0.98
CA PRO A 116 11.14 -8.48 -0.60
C PRO A 116 9.88 -8.73 0.24
N GLY A 117 9.54 -10.00 0.44
CA GLY A 117 8.34 -10.36 1.17
C GLY A 117 8.36 -9.99 2.65
N ASP A 118 9.54 -9.81 3.23
CA ASP A 118 9.72 -9.46 4.63
C ASP A 118 10.10 -7.99 4.82
N PHE A 119 9.66 -7.13 3.92
CA PHE A 119 9.95 -5.69 3.99
C PHE A 119 9.53 -5.08 5.33
N LEU A 120 10.26 -4.04 5.73
CA LEU A 120 9.96 -3.31 6.96
C LEU A 120 9.24 -2.01 6.64
N THR A 121 8.45 -1.54 7.60
CA THR A 121 7.75 -0.26 7.50
C THR A 121 8.23 0.64 8.62
N GLU A 122 8.53 1.89 8.28
CA GLU A 122 8.97 2.89 9.23
C GLU A 122 8.03 4.08 9.21
N GLU A 123 7.52 4.48 10.38
CA GLU A 123 6.76 5.72 10.49
C GLU A 123 7.71 6.90 10.44
N VAL A 124 7.29 7.96 9.77
CA VAL A 124 8.06 9.19 9.64
C VAL A 124 7.20 10.38 10.06
N ALA A 125 7.86 11.50 10.37
CA ALA A 125 7.16 12.66 10.92
C ALA A 125 6.27 13.33 9.89
N ALA A 126 6.65 13.30 8.62
CA ALA A 126 5.93 13.97 7.55
C ALA A 126 6.27 13.33 6.22
N VAL A 127 5.35 13.50 5.23
CA VAL A 127 5.57 13.04 3.87
C VAL A 127 6.64 13.91 3.20
N ASP A 128 6.60 15.22 3.41
CA ASP A 128 7.54 16.15 2.80
C ASP A 128 8.17 17.04 3.86
N ASP A 129 9.45 16.77 4.21
CA ASP A 129 10.17 17.54 5.20
C ASP A 129 10.36 18.99 4.78
N ASP A 130 10.82 19.19 3.54
CA ASP A 130 11.15 20.50 3.05
C ASP A 130 9.93 21.41 2.99
N VAL A 131 8.81 20.86 2.51
CA VAL A 131 7.56 21.60 2.45
C VAL A 131 7.10 21.96 3.86
N ARG A 132 7.20 21.02 4.79
CA ARG A 132 6.81 21.27 6.17
C ARG A 132 7.72 22.29 6.83
N ALA A 133 9.02 22.17 6.62
CA ALA A 133 9.98 23.13 7.16
C ALA A 133 9.70 24.54 6.63
N ALA A 134 9.46 24.65 5.35
CA ALA A 134 9.14 25.92 4.73
C ALA A 134 7.83 26.48 5.29
N ALA A 135 6.83 25.64 5.47
CA ALA A 135 5.56 26.07 6.04
C ALA A 135 5.73 26.60 7.46
N VAL A 136 6.54 25.92 8.26
CA VAL A 136 6.82 26.37 9.64
C VAL A 136 7.52 27.73 9.62
N ILE A 137 8.52 27.89 8.79
CA ILE A 137 9.29 29.13 8.70
C ILE A 137 8.40 30.27 8.24
N ARG A 138 7.52 30.04 7.30
CA ARG A 138 6.69 31.05 6.70
C ARG A 138 5.34 31.22 7.36
N ALA A 139 5.03 30.40 8.35
CA ALA A 139 3.72 30.45 8.98
C ALA A 139 3.31 31.83 9.44
N PRO A 140 4.22 32.63 10.02
CA PRO A 140 3.84 33.98 10.43
C PRO A 140 3.52 34.89 9.27
N THR A 141 4.00 34.58 8.07
CA THR A 141 3.84 35.44 6.90
C THR A 141 2.93 34.84 5.87
N ASP A 142 2.65 33.60 6.00
CA ASP A 142 1.82 32.88 5.06
C ASP A 142 0.43 32.70 5.59
#